data_b55a8a0743c342a487b17af7eef9b809
#
_entry.id   b55a8a0743c342a487b17af7eef9b809
#
_cell.length_a   1.000
_cell.length_b   1.000
_cell.length_c   1.000
_cell.angle_alpha   90.00
_cell.angle_beta   90.00
_cell.angle_gamma   90.00
#
_symmetry.space_group_name_H-M   'P 1'
#
loop_
_entity.id
_entity.type
_entity.pdbx_description
1 polymer ?
#
loop_
_entity_poly.entity_id
_entity_poly.type
_entity_poly.pdbx_seq_one_letter_code
_entity_poly.pdbx_strand_id
1 'polypeptide(L)'
;MVLRILSVVLGLTAAAQAAAATLDLNLHDDALRATYSTAVGASRGLDLDVGYLYLEDRSEDAHLLHAGLQVAGQNWSKQGNFDIGIGGRVVFVDAGPVDSTHIAFGGRVRFSPAPRVSLGASVYYAPDITSFRDSEEYVEWNLSLDYQMLTQAFVYLGYRKVEIDIENGGTHELDDHLHIGMRLTF
;
A
#
# COMPACT_ATOMS: atom_id res chain seq x y z
N MET A 1 9.88 14.59 16.91
CA MET A 1 9.91 13.59 15.81
C MET A 1 8.82 13.84 14.77
N VAL A 2 7.59 14.14 15.15
CA VAL A 2 6.45 14.45 14.23
C VAL A 2 6.75 15.55 13.18
N LEU A 3 7.53 16.57 13.53
CA LEU A 3 7.84 17.69 12.62
C LEU A 3 8.79 17.30 11.46
N ARG A 4 9.58 16.23 11.61
CA ARG A 4 10.49 15.73 10.55
C ARG A 4 9.76 14.84 9.55
N ILE A 5 8.73 14.13 9.96
CA ILE A 5 7.90 13.29 9.09
C ILE A 5 7.03 14.17 8.19
N LEU A 6 6.49 15.27 8.72
CA LEU A 6 5.72 16.25 7.93
C LEU A 6 6.53 16.89 6.81
N SER A 7 7.85 17.06 7.00
CA SER A 7 8.74 17.66 5.99
C SER A 7 9.02 16.74 4.80
N VAL A 8 8.98 15.43 4.99
CA VAL A 8 9.18 14.43 3.91
C VAL A 8 7.94 14.34 3.02
N VAL A 9 6.74 14.42 3.61
CA VAL A 9 5.48 14.42 2.86
C VAL A 9 5.32 15.70 2.03
N LEU A 10 5.78 16.86 2.52
CA LEU A 10 5.71 18.12 1.78
C LEU A 10 6.72 18.22 0.63
N GLY A 11 7.83 17.47 0.68
CA GLY A 11 8.86 17.49 -0.37
C GLY A 11 8.49 16.74 -1.65
N LEU A 12 7.54 15.82 -1.59
CA LEU A 12 7.08 15.01 -2.73
C LEU A 12 6.11 15.75 -3.67
N THR A 13 5.57 16.89 -3.27
CA THR A 13 4.59 17.65 -4.07
C THR A 13 5.19 18.50 -5.19
N ALA A 14 6.51 18.63 -5.28
CA ALA A 14 7.17 19.57 -6.19
C ALA A 14 7.44 19.03 -7.61
N ALA A 15 7.18 17.77 -7.91
CA ALA A 15 7.49 17.14 -9.20
C ALA A 15 6.25 16.70 -10.01
N ALA A 16 5.04 17.06 -9.60
CA ALA A 16 3.80 16.66 -10.28
C ALA A 16 3.56 17.50 -11.54
N GLN A 17 4.29 17.21 -12.61
CA GLN A 17 3.86 17.62 -13.94
C GLN A 17 2.81 16.64 -14.47
N ALA A 18 1.52 17.01 -14.35
CA ALA A 18 0.38 16.49 -15.13
C ALA A 18 0.15 14.95 -15.19
N ALA A 19 0.74 14.18 -14.31
CA ALA A 19 0.37 12.78 -14.14
C ALA A 19 -0.68 12.69 -13.01
N ALA A 20 -1.75 11.94 -13.22
CA ALA A 20 -2.74 11.70 -12.18
C ALA A 20 -2.04 11.06 -10.96
N ALA A 21 -2.06 11.76 -9.85
CA ALA A 21 -1.48 11.29 -8.61
C ALA A 21 -2.57 10.95 -7.59
N THR A 22 -2.29 10.00 -6.72
CA THR A 22 -3.20 9.57 -5.68
C THR A 22 -2.49 9.58 -4.34
N LEU A 23 -3.14 10.15 -3.34
CA LEU A 23 -2.74 10.08 -1.94
C LEU A 23 -3.78 9.23 -1.20
N ASP A 24 -3.34 8.16 -0.58
CA ASP A 24 -4.15 7.26 0.24
C ASP A 24 -3.69 7.34 1.69
N LEU A 25 -4.60 7.62 2.59
CA LEU A 25 -4.37 7.66 4.02
C LEU A 25 -5.35 6.73 4.71
N ASN A 26 -4.87 5.82 5.52
CA ASN A 26 -5.73 4.97 6.34
C ASN A 26 -5.19 4.83 7.76
N LEU A 27 -6.10 4.53 8.67
CA LEU A 27 -5.80 4.40 10.08
C LEU A 27 -6.72 3.37 10.74
N HIS A 28 -6.22 2.77 11.79
CA HIS A 28 -6.97 2.06 12.82
C HIS A 28 -6.39 2.41 14.19
N ASP A 29 -6.83 1.75 15.26
CA ASP A 29 -6.50 2.15 16.65
C ASP A 29 -4.99 2.33 16.88
N ASP A 30 -4.16 1.43 16.36
CA ASP A 30 -2.72 1.37 16.62
C ASP A 30 -1.87 1.59 15.34
N ALA A 31 -2.46 1.98 14.19
CA ALA A 31 -1.69 2.17 12.96
C ALA A 31 -2.14 3.33 12.09
N LEU A 32 -1.17 3.91 11.40
CA LEU A 32 -1.34 4.92 10.36
C LEU A 32 -0.56 4.50 9.11
N ARG A 33 -1.22 4.45 7.95
CA ARG A 33 -0.57 4.27 6.65
C ARG A 33 -0.81 5.45 5.75
N ALA A 34 0.25 5.89 5.07
CA ALA A 34 0.20 6.86 4.00
C ALA A 34 0.83 6.26 2.74
N THR A 35 0.13 6.33 1.61
CA THR A 35 0.65 5.86 0.32
C THR A 35 0.44 6.92 -0.74
N TYR A 36 1.49 7.25 -1.48
CA TYR A 36 1.45 8.11 -2.65
C TYR A 36 1.68 7.26 -3.90
N SER A 37 0.85 7.43 -4.91
CA SER A 37 0.98 6.73 -6.19
C SER A 37 0.87 7.72 -7.33
N THR A 38 1.65 7.52 -8.39
CA THR A 38 1.61 8.37 -9.59
C THR A 38 1.97 7.57 -10.83
N ALA A 39 1.38 7.94 -11.97
CA ALA A 39 1.77 7.38 -13.26
C ALA A 39 3.16 7.87 -13.65
N VAL A 40 3.98 6.98 -14.21
CA VAL A 40 5.36 7.28 -14.60
C VAL A 40 5.51 7.19 -16.12
N GLY A 41 6.14 8.22 -16.70
CA GLY A 41 6.48 8.26 -18.13
C GLY A 41 5.31 8.67 -19.02
N ALA A 42 5.60 8.74 -20.33
CA ALA A 42 4.62 9.11 -21.37
C ALA A 42 3.65 7.96 -21.71
N SER A 43 3.96 6.75 -21.29
CA SER A 43 3.13 5.56 -21.52
C SER A 43 2.15 5.37 -20.38
N ARG A 44 0.86 5.44 -20.68
CA ARG A 44 -0.19 5.08 -19.71
C ARG A 44 -0.02 3.62 -19.34
N GLY A 45 -0.02 3.33 -18.03
CA GLY A 45 0.00 1.97 -17.54
C GLY A 45 1.24 1.57 -16.73
N LEU A 46 2.14 2.50 -16.44
CA LEU A 46 3.20 2.29 -15.43
C LEU A 46 2.96 3.22 -14.24
N ASP A 47 2.72 2.65 -13.08
CA ASP A 47 2.48 3.36 -11.82
C ASP A 47 3.63 3.13 -10.85
N LEU A 48 4.10 4.21 -10.25
CA LEU A 48 5.01 4.20 -9.09
C LEU A 48 4.17 4.38 -7.82
N ASP A 49 4.44 3.59 -6.80
CA ASP A 49 3.89 3.78 -5.47
C ASP A 49 4.99 3.84 -4.41
N VAL A 50 4.80 4.71 -3.43
CA VAL A 50 5.63 4.81 -2.23
C VAL A 50 4.70 4.92 -1.04
N GLY A 51 4.91 4.11 -0.01
CA GLY A 51 4.07 4.13 1.18
C GLY A 51 4.85 3.87 2.45
N TYR A 52 4.29 4.38 3.52
CA TYR A 52 4.80 4.24 4.87
C TYR A 52 3.67 3.81 5.80
N LEU A 53 3.92 2.76 6.58
CA LEU A 53 3.03 2.25 7.62
C LEU A 53 3.75 2.39 8.95
N TYR A 54 3.09 3.01 9.91
CA TYR A 54 3.47 3.08 11.31
C TYR A 54 2.51 2.22 12.13
N LEU A 55 3.05 1.39 12.98
CA LEU A 55 2.33 0.54 13.91
C LEU A 55 2.83 0.84 15.32
N GLU A 56 1.93 1.20 16.21
CA GLU A 56 2.22 1.39 17.63
C GLU A 56 1.99 0.07 18.35
N ASP A 57 3.05 -0.56 18.85
CA ASP A 57 2.96 -1.75 19.69
C ASP A 57 3.40 -1.43 21.10
N ARG A 58 2.86 -2.17 22.08
CA ARG A 58 3.15 -1.98 23.51
C ARG A 58 4.61 -2.23 23.87
N SER A 59 5.32 -3.00 23.06
CA SER A 59 6.72 -3.35 23.30
C SER A 59 7.67 -2.47 22.51
N GLU A 60 7.51 -2.36 21.21
CA GLU A 60 8.33 -1.55 20.30
C GLU A 60 7.51 -1.21 19.05
N ASP A 61 7.59 0.06 18.62
CA ASP A 61 6.91 0.52 17.42
C ASP A 61 7.47 -0.17 16.17
N ALA A 62 6.61 -0.48 15.20
CA ALA A 62 7.04 -1.01 13.93
C ALA A 62 6.85 -0.01 12.78
N HIS A 63 7.81 0.00 11.87
CA HIS A 63 7.84 0.87 10.70
C HIS A 63 7.99 0.03 9.44
N LEU A 64 7.14 0.25 8.46
CA LEU A 64 7.24 -0.38 7.15
C LEU A 64 7.23 0.69 6.07
N LEU A 65 8.29 0.72 5.26
CA LEU A 65 8.42 1.58 4.10
C LEU A 65 8.43 0.72 2.84
N HIS A 66 7.65 1.10 1.84
CA HIS A 66 7.72 0.42 0.54
C HIS A 66 7.82 1.40 -0.62
N ALA A 67 8.46 0.94 -1.70
CA ALA A 67 8.45 1.59 -2.99
C ALA A 67 8.25 0.54 -4.08
N GLY A 68 7.29 0.76 -4.98
CA GLY A 68 6.89 -0.21 -6.00
C GLY A 68 6.68 0.37 -7.38
N LEU A 69 6.75 -0.51 -8.36
CA LEU A 69 6.40 -0.24 -9.75
C LEU A 69 5.39 -1.29 -10.22
N GLN A 70 4.32 -0.83 -10.84
CA GLN A 70 3.24 -1.68 -11.34
C GLN A 70 2.90 -1.33 -12.77
N VAL A 71 2.66 -2.34 -13.59
CA VAL A 71 1.98 -2.18 -14.88
C VAL A 71 0.49 -2.26 -14.61
N ALA A 72 -0.23 -1.18 -14.88
CA ALA A 72 -1.66 -1.05 -14.63
C ALA A 72 -2.43 -0.98 -15.94
N GLY A 73 -3.60 -1.60 -15.96
CA GLY A 73 -4.54 -1.57 -17.07
C GLY A 73 -5.96 -1.41 -16.59
N GLN A 74 -6.76 -0.72 -17.38
CA GLN A 74 -8.19 -0.52 -17.11
C GLN A 74 -9.02 -1.18 -18.19
N ASN A 75 -10.04 -1.90 -17.79
CA ASN A 75 -11.00 -2.50 -18.70
C ASN A 75 -12.43 -2.04 -18.33
N TRP A 76 -13.13 -1.54 -19.35
CA TRP A 76 -14.52 -1.08 -19.22
C TRP A 76 -15.45 -2.17 -19.75
N SER A 77 -16.32 -2.68 -18.91
CA SER A 77 -17.33 -3.66 -19.31
C SER A 77 -18.75 -3.19 -18.97
N LYS A 78 -19.75 -3.87 -19.52
CA LYS A 78 -21.15 -3.60 -19.17
C LYS A 78 -21.49 -3.96 -17.71
N GLN A 79 -20.69 -4.82 -17.09
CA GLN A 79 -20.86 -5.27 -15.71
C GLN A 79 -20.12 -4.39 -14.70
N GLY A 80 -19.32 -3.43 -15.15
CA GLY A 80 -18.53 -2.54 -14.30
C GLY A 80 -17.11 -2.30 -14.85
N ASN A 81 -16.36 -1.48 -14.15
CA ASN A 81 -15.00 -1.14 -14.51
C ASN A 81 -14.04 -1.96 -13.70
N PHE A 82 -13.03 -2.50 -14.35
CA PHE A 82 -11.89 -3.16 -13.71
C PHE A 82 -10.62 -2.33 -13.90
N ASP A 83 -9.90 -2.12 -12.81
CA ASP A 83 -8.53 -1.63 -12.80
C ASP A 83 -7.65 -2.73 -12.21
N ILE A 84 -6.62 -3.14 -12.93
CA ILE A 84 -5.73 -4.22 -12.52
C ILE A 84 -4.30 -3.71 -12.64
N GLY A 85 -3.50 -3.91 -11.61
CA GLY A 85 -2.07 -3.63 -11.59
C GLY A 85 -1.28 -4.86 -11.16
N ILE A 86 -0.18 -5.15 -11.84
CA ILE A 86 0.75 -6.22 -11.49
C ILE A 86 2.15 -5.64 -11.48
N GLY A 87 2.94 -5.98 -10.47
CA GLY A 87 4.30 -5.45 -10.36
C GLY A 87 5.09 -5.99 -9.18
N GLY A 88 6.08 -5.23 -8.80
CA GLY A 88 6.92 -5.54 -7.64
C GLY A 88 7.16 -4.31 -6.79
N ARG A 89 7.50 -4.53 -5.55
CA ARG A 89 7.89 -3.50 -4.59
C ARG A 89 9.06 -3.97 -3.73
N VAL A 90 9.89 -3.03 -3.34
CA VAL A 90 10.86 -3.22 -2.26
C VAL A 90 10.18 -2.78 -0.97
N VAL A 91 10.27 -3.61 0.05
CA VAL A 91 9.68 -3.36 1.37
C VAL A 91 10.79 -3.40 2.40
N PHE A 92 10.86 -2.37 3.25
CA PHE A 92 11.75 -2.28 4.39
C PHE A 92 10.89 -2.35 5.65
N VAL A 93 11.19 -3.28 6.51
CA VAL A 93 10.52 -3.48 7.81
C VAL A 93 11.53 -3.26 8.92
N ASP A 94 11.16 -2.44 9.88
CA ASP A 94 11.87 -2.20 11.13
C ASP A 94 10.81 -2.41 12.25
N ALA A 95 10.89 -3.56 12.90
CA ALA A 95 9.94 -3.98 13.93
C ALA A 95 10.72 -4.47 15.16
N GLY A 96 11.25 -3.52 15.93
CA GLY A 96 12.01 -3.78 17.13
C GLY A 96 13.30 -4.59 16.87
N PRO A 97 13.37 -5.86 17.28
CA PRO A 97 14.54 -6.69 17.06
C PRO A 97 14.68 -7.22 15.62
N VAL A 98 13.67 -7.01 14.77
CA VAL A 98 13.62 -7.57 13.41
C VAL A 98 13.74 -6.46 12.38
N ASP A 99 14.89 -6.45 11.70
CA ASP A 99 15.16 -5.62 10.53
C ASP A 99 15.12 -6.47 9.27
N SER A 100 14.21 -6.21 8.35
CA SER A 100 14.14 -6.98 7.12
C SER A 100 13.94 -6.13 5.86
N THR A 101 14.34 -6.69 4.74
CA THR A 101 14.16 -6.09 3.41
C THR A 101 13.65 -7.16 2.45
N HIS A 102 12.58 -6.87 1.76
CA HIS A 102 11.93 -7.82 0.86
C HIS A 102 11.77 -7.24 -0.53
N ILE A 103 11.93 -8.08 -1.56
CA ILE A 103 11.48 -7.78 -2.91
C ILE A 103 10.21 -8.59 -3.13
N ALA A 104 9.07 -7.94 -2.95
CA ALA A 104 7.77 -8.56 -3.06
C ALA A 104 7.18 -8.38 -4.46
N PHE A 105 6.53 -9.42 -4.95
CA PHE A 105 5.79 -9.44 -6.22
C PHE A 105 4.31 -9.58 -5.93
N GLY A 106 3.48 -8.92 -6.75
CA GLY A 106 2.06 -8.98 -6.50
C GLY A 106 1.27 -8.05 -7.41
N GLY A 107 0.12 -7.63 -6.89
CA GLY A 107 -0.72 -6.73 -7.66
C GLY A 107 -1.95 -6.27 -6.92
N ARG A 108 -2.72 -5.47 -7.62
CA ARG A 108 -4.01 -4.96 -7.15
C ARG A 108 -5.09 -5.17 -8.18
N VAL A 109 -6.30 -5.31 -7.71
CA VAL A 109 -7.51 -5.25 -8.54
C VAL A 109 -8.51 -4.32 -7.87
N ARG A 110 -9.19 -3.54 -8.69
CA ARG A 110 -10.34 -2.75 -8.27
C ARG A 110 -11.49 -3.01 -9.23
N PHE A 111 -12.63 -3.32 -8.68
CA PHE A 111 -13.86 -3.54 -9.41
C PHE A 111 -14.92 -2.53 -8.97
N SER A 112 -15.50 -1.81 -9.91
CA SER A 112 -16.56 -0.82 -9.66
C SER A 112 -17.87 -1.31 -10.27
N PRO A 113 -18.70 -2.06 -9.52
CA PRO A 113 -19.96 -2.62 -10.00
C PRO A 113 -21.04 -1.56 -10.20
N ALA A 114 -20.95 -0.45 -9.50
CA ALA A 114 -21.93 0.62 -9.53
C ALA A 114 -21.27 1.99 -9.45
N PRO A 115 -21.95 3.05 -9.90
CA PRO A 115 -21.46 4.41 -9.68
C PRO A 115 -21.19 4.66 -8.20
N ARG A 116 -20.00 5.20 -7.91
CA ARG A 116 -19.53 5.55 -6.55
C ARG A 116 -19.17 4.40 -5.62
N VAL A 117 -19.34 3.14 -6.01
CA VAL A 117 -18.97 1.99 -5.16
C VAL A 117 -17.91 1.17 -5.87
N SER A 118 -16.83 0.86 -5.17
CA SER A 118 -15.78 0.00 -5.68
C SER A 118 -15.32 -1.01 -4.62
N LEU A 119 -14.91 -2.18 -5.08
CA LEU A 119 -14.25 -3.21 -4.27
C LEU A 119 -12.79 -3.25 -4.70
N GLY A 120 -11.89 -3.15 -3.75
CA GLY A 120 -10.45 -3.24 -3.96
C GLY A 120 -9.87 -4.48 -3.29
N ALA A 121 -8.86 -5.07 -3.93
CA ALA A 121 -8.01 -6.09 -3.33
C ALA A 121 -6.58 -5.91 -3.80
N SER A 122 -5.63 -6.20 -2.93
CA SER A 122 -4.21 -6.29 -3.30
C SER A 122 -3.54 -7.40 -2.53
N VAL A 123 -2.51 -8.00 -3.14
CA VAL A 123 -1.66 -9.00 -2.52
C VAL A 123 -0.23 -8.81 -3.00
N TYR A 124 0.73 -8.91 -2.07
CA TYR A 124 2.16 -8.91 -2.33
C TYR A 124 2.82 -10.00 -1.51
N TYR A 125 3.72 -10.71 -2.15
CA TYR A 125 4.44 -11.83 -1.59
C TYR A 125 5.93 -11.74 -1.92
N ALA A 126 6.77 -11.89 -0.93
CA ALA A 126 8.22 -12.07 -1.10
C ALA A 126 8.61 -13.43 -0.53
N PRO A 127 9.05 -14.37 -1.36
CA PRO A 127 9.59 -15.64 -0.90
C PRO A 127 10.98 -15.45 -0.27
N ASP A 128 11.45 -16.43 0.46
CA ASP A 128 12.75 -16.48 1.13
C ASP A 128 13.92 -16.01 0.23
N ILE A 129 13.98 -16.47 -1.00
CA ILE A 129 15.02 -16.09 -1.98
C ILE A 129 15.07 -14.57 -2.27
N THR A 130 14.02 -13.83 -1.99
CA THR A 130 13.91 -12.37 -2.19
C THR A 130 13.74 -11.59 -0.88
N SER A 131 13.89 -12.29 0.23
CA SER A 131 13.89 -11.73 1.59
C SER A 131 15.32 -11.70 2.12
N PHE A 132 15.67 -10.63 2.83
CA PHE A 132 17.03 -10.39 3.28
C PHE A 132 17.03 -9.99 4.74
N ARG A 133 18.11 -10.35 5.46
CA ARG A 133 18.35 -10.16 6.89
C ARG A 133 17.56 -11.16 7.74
N ASP A 134 16.76 -10.68 8.69
CA ASP A 134 16.23 -11.49 9.79
C ASP A 134 14.92 -12.21 9.46
N SER A 135 14.40 -12.09 8.22
CA SER A 135 13.15 -12.76 7.83
C SER A 135 13.24 -13.51 6.50
N GLU A 136 12.48 -14.61 6.40
CA GLU A 136 12.44 -15.53 5.28
C GLU A 136 11.31 -15.20 4.29
N GLU A 137 10.14 -14.81 4.77
CA GLU A 137 8.98 -14.53 3.91
C GLU A 137 8.27 -13.24 4.33
N TYR A 138 7.63 -12.59 3.36
CA TYR A 138 6.74 -11.46 3.58
C TYR A 138 5.46 -11.65 2.81
N VAL A 139 4.33 -11.47 3.48
CA VAL A 139 2.99 -11.48 2.89
C VAL A 139 2.23 -10.24 3.31
N GLU A 140 1.72 -9.50 2.36
CA GLU A 140 0.76 -8.42 2.60
C GLU A 140 -0.46 -8.62 1.72
N TRP A 141 -1.66 -8.56 2.29
CA TRP A 141 -2.88 -8.46 1.53
C TRP A 141 -3.85 -7.46 2.15
N ASN A 142 -4.65 -6.87 1.28
CA ASN A 142 -5.62 -5.84 1.65
C ASN A 142 -6.90 -6.03 0.85
N LEU A 143 -8.04 -5.84 1.51
CA LEU A 143 -9.36 -5.74 0.91
C LEU A 143 -9.97 -4.39 1.26
N SER A 144 -10.72 -3.77 0.35
CA SER A 144 -11.41 -2.52 0.62
C SER A 144 -12.79 -2.44 -0.04
N LEU A 145 -13.69 -1.75 0.64
CA LEU A 145 -14.97 -1.30 0.09
C LEU A 145 -14.95 0.23 0.07
N ASP A 146 -14.88 0.79 -1.13
CA ASP A 146 -14.72 2.22 -1.35
C ASP A 146 -16.03 2.88 -1.73
N TYR A 147 -16.26 4.08 -1.22
CA TYR A 147 -17.36 4.95 -1.62
C TYR A 147 -16.83 6.29 -2.11
N GLN A 148 -17.21 6.67 -3.34
CA GLN A 148 -16.83 7.94 -3.94
C GLN A 148 -17.70 9.07 -3.41
N MET A 149 -17.16 9.89 -2.52
CA MET A 149 -17.87 11.07 -2.00
C MET A 149 -17.87 12.24 -2.99
N LEU A 150 -16.69 12.51 -3.57
CA LEU A 150 -16.45 13.54 -4.58
C LEU A 150 -15.75 12.90 -5.79
N THR A 151 -15.70 13.59 -6.92
CA THR A 151 -15.04 13.10 -8.13
C THR A 151 -13.57 12.67 -7.87
N GLN A 152 -12.91 13.34 -6.93
CA GLN A 152 -11.50 13.14 -6.59
C GLN A 152 -11.29 12.59 -5.17
N ALA A 153 -12.37 12.28 -4.43
CA ALA A 153 -12.26 11.84 -3.05
C ALA A 153 -13.12 10.59 -2.78
N PHE A 154 -12.47 9.60 -2.20
CA PHE A 154 -13.07 8.33 -1.79
C PHE A 154 -12.84 8.14 -0.30
N VAL A 155 -13.83 7.58 0.38
CA VAL A 155 -13.67 7.02 1.72
C VAL A 155 -13.86 5.50 1.64
N TYR A 156 -13.20 4.76 2.50
CA TYR A 156 -13.32 3.31 2.44
C TYR A 156 -13.17 2.66 3.82
N LEU A 157 -13.76 1.48 3.93
CA LEU A 157 -13.48 0.51 4.97
C LEU A 157 -12.62 -0.59 4.35
N GLY A 158 -11.53 -0.93 5.00
CA GLY A 158 -10.63 -1.98 4.55
C GLY A 158 -10.27 -2.95 5.65
N TYR A 159 -9.68 -4.07 5.25
CA TYR A 159 -9.03 -5.03 6.11
C TYR A 159 -7.66 -5.33 5.54
N ARG A 160 -6.63 -5.24 6.36
CA ARG A 160 -5.24 -5.48 5.97
C ARG A 160 -4.63 -6.54 6.87
N LYS A 161 -3.84 -7.42 6.27
CA LYS A 161 -2.99 -8.35 6.97
C LYS A 161 -1.57 -8.25 6.43
N VAL A 162 -0.59 -8.13 7.35
CA VAL A 162 0.84 -8.10 7.06
C VAL A 162 1.54 -9.09 7.97
N GLU A 163 2.21 -10.05 7.36
CA GLU A 163 2.94 -11.13 8.05
C GLU A 163 4.38 -11.19 7.55
N ILE A 164 5.29 -11.49 8.46
CA ILE A 164 6.68 -11.85 8.16
C ILE A 164 7.03 -13.16 8.86
N ASP A 165 7.75 -14.03 8.17
CA ASP A 165 8.34 -15.22 8.78
C ASP A 165 9.79 -14.94 9.16
N ILE A 166 10.13 -15.22 10.42
CA ILE A 166 11.45 -14.98 11.00
C ILE A 166 12.21 -16.30 11.05
N GLU A 167 13.48 -16.29 10.62
CA GLU A 167 14.36 -17.45 10.69
C GLU A 167 14.40 -18.01 12.13
N ASN A 168 13.97 -19.26 12.30
CA ASN A 168 13.85 -19.95 13.60
C ASN A 168 12.84 -19.34 14.61
N GLY A 169 12.02 -18.34 14.22
CA GLY A 169 11.08 -17.63 15.09
C GLY A 169 9.61 -17.87 14.80
N GLY A 170 9.27 -18.42 13.62
CA GLY A 170 7.89 -18.56 13.16
C GLY A 170 7.29 -17.28 12.59
N THR A 171 6.00 -17.32 12.28
CA THR A 171 5.27 -16.20 11.67
C THR A 171 5.02 -15.10 12.71
N HIS A 172 5.39 -13.88 12.38
CA HIS A 172 5.09 -12.68 13.14
C HIS A 172 4.06 -11.82 12.39
N GLU A 173 2.90 -11.64 12.99
CA GLU A 173 1.85 -10.78 12.45
C GLU A 173 2.16 -9.32 12.84
N LEU A 174 2.44 -8.48 11.83
CA LEU A 174 2.67 -7.05 12.04
C LEU A 174 1.34 -6.28 12.10
N ASP A 175 0.38 -6.67 11.25
CA ASP A 175 -0.92 -6.03 11.19
C ASP A 175 -2.00 -7.03 10.77
N ASP A 176 -3.13 -7.05 11.47
CA ASP A 176 -4.29 -7.89 11.16
C ASP A 176 -5.57 -7.17 11.63
N HIS A 177 -5.90 -6.03 10.96
CA HIS A 177 -6.95 -5.15 11.44
C HIS A 177 -7.85 -4.58 10.33
N LEU A 178 -9.09 -4.29 10.73
CA LEU A 178 -9.97 -3.40 9.99
C LEU A 178 -9.47 -1.96 10.11
N HIS A 179 -9.49 -1.23 9.02
CA HIS A 179 -9.09 0.18 8.99
C HIS A 179 -10.08 1.02 8.19
N ILE A 180 -10.12 2.29 8.48
CA ILE A 180 -10.82 3.28 7.67
C ILE A 180 -9.81 4.13 6.92
N GLY A 181 -10.17 4.56 5.72
CA GLY A 181 -9.26 5.39 4.94
C GLY A 181 -9.95 6.36 4.01
N MET A 182 -9.12 7.26 3.50
CA MET A 182 -9.48 8.25 2.51
C MET A 182 -8.45 8.24 1.39
N ARG A 183 -8.95 8.31 0.16
CA ARG A 183 -8.12 8.41 -1.05
C ARG A 183 -8.46 9.67 -1.81
N LEU A 184 -7.44 10.46 -2.16
CA LEU A 184 -7.53 11.67 -2.95
C LEU A 184 -6.78 11.47 -4.27
N THR A 185 -7.42 11.80 -5.40
CA THR A 185 -6.81 11.76 -6.73
C THR A 185 -6.77 13.19 -7.30
N PHE A 186 -5.64 13.62 -7.83
CA PHE A 186 -5.43 14.99 -8.33
C PHE A 186 -4.47 15.02 -9.51
#